data_10c6b323fb81a58bf6205c9fe2148bc4
#
_entry.id   10c6b323fb81a58bf6205c9fe2148bc4
#
_cell.length_a   1.000
_cell.length_b   1.000
_cell.length_c   1.000
_cell.angle_alpha   90.00
_cell.angle_beta   90.00
_cell.angle_gamma   90.00
#
_symmetry.space_group_name_H-M   'P 1'
#
loop_
_entity.id
_entity.type
_entity.pdbx_description
1 polymer ?
#
loop_
_entity_poly.entity_id
_entity_poly.type
_entity_poly.pdbx_seq_one_letter_code
_entity_poly.pdbx_strand_id
1 'polypeptide(L)'
;MSQSYEIDMCHGPLFGKIIRFSIPLMLSGILQLLFNAADIIVVGRFVGSTALAAVGSTSSLINLLINLFIGFSVGANVLVARFHGAGRDDEVNETVHTAITLSIVSGIFLLILGVTVTRTLLIWMGSPDDVLDQSSLYLKIYFLAMPATLLYNFGSSILRAVGDTKRPLFYLVTAGVINVCFNLFFVIVCHLGVAGVGLATVIAEYISAALIIRCLMRSRGCCHLELHQLRIAKSKLRQIMQIGLPAGMQGVVFSLSNVLIQSSINSFGSTAMAGNTASMNIENFIYISMNTFQQTAMSFTSQNYGAGEEKRIHKVLFICQGLVISVGLIFGVGAWLAGNTLLSIYSSDPNVIQFGKDRMAVICTTYFLCGIMDTMVGALRGVGYSLLPMIVSLIGACGLRIVWIFTAFQIHRSLWMLYISYPITWIITGGVHILCYILVRKKQLQMAKNR
;
A
#
# COMPACT_ATOMS: atom_id res chain seq x y z
N MET A 1 -6.29 32.39 12.19
CA MET A 1 -7.03 31.14 12.42
C MET A 1 -6.33 30.02 11.66
N SER A 2 -5.57 29.16 12.35
CA SER A 2 -5.02 27.97 11.71
C SER A 2 -6.19 27.04 11.39
N GLN A 3 -6.49 26.80 10.11
CA GLN A 3 -7.46 25.78 9.74
C GLN A 3 -6.96 24.45 10.30
N SER A 4 -7.69 23.88 11.26
CA SER A 4 -7.43 22.53 11.72
C SER A 4 -7.77 21.58 10.56
N TYR A 5 -6.75 20.91 10.00
CA TYR A 5 -6.95 19.89 8.98
C TYR A 5 -7.39 18.55 9.58
N GLU A 6 -7.34 18.44 10.88
CA GLU A 6 -7.65 17.25 11.65
C GLU A 6 -9.16 16.99 11.68
N ILE A 7 -9.56 15.76 11.42
CA ILE A 7 -10.96 15.31 11.46
C ILE A 7 -11.17 14.59 12.79
N ASP A 8 -12.05 15.12 13.63
CA ASP A 8 -12.52 14.39 14.81
C ASP A 8 -13.29 13.14 14.37
N MET A 9 -12.73 11.96 14.64
CA MET A 9 -13.32 10.67 14.26
C MET A 9 -14.29 10.11 15.32
N CYS A 10 -14.24 10.65 16.54
CA CYS A 10 -14.98 10.10 17.68
C CYS A 10 -16.39 10.71 17.85
N HIS A 11 -16.64 11.93 17.35
CA HIS A 11 -17.92 12.63 17.54
C HIS A 11 -18.59 13.00 16.21
N GLY A 12 -19.85 13.37 16.20
CA GLY A 12 -20.61 13.86 15.04
C GLY A 12 -20.88 12.82 13.93
N PRO A 13 -21.35 13.26 12.75
CA PRO A 13 -21.77 12.38 11.67
C PRO A 13 -20.59 11.64 11.02
N LEU A 14 -20.65 10.31 10.93
CA LEU A 14 -19.55 9.47 10.42
C LEU A 14 -19.41 9.52 8.90
N PHE A 15 -20.51 9.44 8.15
CA PHE A 15 -20.48 9.26 6.70
C PHE A 15 -19.70 10.37 5.99
N GLY A 16 -20.02 11.63 6.26
CA GLY A 16 -19.32 12.76 5.67
C GLY A 16 -17.86 12.87 6.08
N LYS A 17 -17.53 12.47 7.33
CA LYS A 17 -16.15 12.46 7.82
C LYS A 17 -15.32 11.37 7.17
N ILE A 18 -15.89 10.17 7.00
CA ILE A 18 -15.24 9.05 6.30
C ILE A 18 -14.94 9.44 4.85
N ILE A 19 -15.89 10.01 4.11
CA ILE A 19 -15.67 10.47 2.73
C ILE A 19 -14.59 11.57 2.70
N ARG A 20 -14.67 12.58 3.56
CA ARG A 20 -13.70 13.68 3.63
C ARG A 20 -12.28 13.20 3.95
N PHE A 21 -12.15 12.12 4.70
CA PHE A 21 -10.88 11.47 5.00
C PHE A 21 -10.38 10.61 3.84
N SER A 22 -11.29 9.84 3.21
CA SER A 22 -10.96 8.86 2.18
C SER A 22 -10.56 9.50 0.85
N ILE A 23 -11.21 10.60 0.43
CA ILE A 23 -10.93 11.23 -0.88
C ILE A 23 -9.46 11.67 -1.01
N PRO A 24 -8.85 12.44 -0.08
CA PRO A 24 -7.45 12.81 -0.21
C PRO A 24 -6.50 11.60 -0.17
N LEU A 25 -6.86 10.57 0.59
CA LEU A 25 -6.09 9.34 0.68
C LEU A 25 -6.13 8.54 -0.64
N MET A 26 -7.30 8.45 -1.27
CA MET A 26 -7.48 7.84 -2.58
C MET A 26 -6.70 8.59 -3.66
N LEU A 27 -6.80 9.92 -3.67
CA LEU A 27 -6.05 10.78 -4.60
C LEU A 27 -4.53 10.60 -4.41
N SER A 28 -4.05 10.48 -3.18
CA SER A 28 -2.63 10.21 -2.90
C SER A 28 -2.16 8.91 -3.54
N GLY A 29 -2.94 7.84 -3.42
CA GLY A 29 -2.61 6.55 -4.01
C GLY A 29 -2.63 6.58 -5.55
N ILE A 30 -3.65 7.20 -6.15
CA ILE A 30 -3.75 7.37 -7.61
C ILE A 30 -2.58 8.19 -8.15
N LEU A 31 -2.23 9.30 -7.48
CA LEU A 31 -1.10 10.14 -7.89
C LEU A 31 0.23 9.39 -7.80
N GLN A 32 0.42 8.55 -6.79
CA GLN A 32 1.61 7.69 -6.70
C GLN A 32 1.73 6.76 -7.93
N LEU A 33 0.63 6.14 -8.37
CA LEU A 33 0.64 5.33 -9.61
C LEU A 33 0.99 6.17 -10.83
N LEU A 34 0.42 7.38 -10.95
CA LEU A 34 0.69 8.27 -12.08
C LEU A 34 2.15 8.73 -12.11
N PHE A 35 2.75 9.04 -10.97
CA PHE A 35 4.17 9.41 -10.90
C PHE A 35 5.08 8.23 -11.26
N ASN A 36 4.79 7.02 -10.77
CA ASN A 36 5.52 5.82 -11.18
C ASN A 36 5.40 5.54 -12.69
N ALA A 37 4.20 5.75 -13.25
CA ALA A 37 3.99 5.63 -14.69
C ALA A 37 4.78 6.69 -15.47
N ALA A 38 4.85 7.93 -14.99
CA ALA A 38 5.64 9.00 -15.61
C ALA A 38 7.14 8.64 -15.64
N ASP A 39 7.69 8.10 -14.54
CA ASP A 39 9.09 7.64 -14.46
C ASP A 39 9.37 6.57 -15.53
N ILE A 40 8.49 5.57 -15.66
CA ILE A 40 8.60 4.49 -16.63
C ILE A 40 8.54 5.04 -18.08
N ILE A 41 7.64 5.99 -18.35
CA ILE A 41 7.49 6.63 -19.67
C ILE A 41 8.76 7.44 -20.03
N VAL A 42 9.29 8.21 -19.09
CA VAL A 42 10.52 8.99 -19.31
C VAL A 42 11.70 8.07 -19.62
N VAL A 43 11.88 6.99 -18.84
CA VAL A 43 12.93 6.00 -19.10
C VAL A 43 12.75 5.34 -20.47
N GLY A 44 11.57 4.82 -20.76
CA GLY A 44 11.31 4.09 -22.00
C GLY A 44 11.46 4.93 -23.25
N ARG A 45 11.05 6.22 -23.19
CA ARG A 45 11.03 7.09 -24.36
C ARG A 45 12.35 7.80 -24.62
N PHE A 46 13.11 8.16 -23.58
CA PHE A 46 14.30 8.99 -23.70
C PHE A 46 15.61 8.26 -23.39
N VAL A 47 15.58 7.12 -22.70
CA VAL A 47 16.81 6.37 -22.36
C VAL A 47 16.91 5.09 -23.18
N GLY A 48 15.79 4.38 -23.40
CA GLY A 48 15.74 3.19 -24.26
C GLY A 48 15.25 1.92 -23.55
N SER A 49 15.15 0.85 -24.33
CA SER A 49 14.54 -0.42 -23.88
C SER A 49 15.35 -1.15 -22.80
N THR A 50 16.68 -1.10 -22.87
CA THR A 50 17.56 -1.72 -21.85
C THR A 50 17.40 -1.05 -20.49
N ALA A 51 17.31 0.29 -20.48
CA ALA A 51 17.06 1.06 -19.26
C ALA A 51 15.65 0.80 -18.70
N LEU A 52 14.65 0.67 -19.57
CA LEU A 52 13.29 0.31 -19.18
C LEU A 52 13.25 -1.08 -18.53
N ALA A 53 13.96 -2.06 -19.11
CA ALA A 53 14.10 -3.39 -18.54
C ALA A 53 14.81 -3.35 -17.17
N ALA A 54 15.85 -2.51 -17.03
CA ALA A 54 16.56 -2.33 -15.78
C ALA A 54 15.65 -1.80 -14.66
N VAL A 55 14.88 -0.73 -14.91
CA VAL A 55 13.94 -0.16 -13.94
C VAL A 55 12.79 -1.13 -13.64
N GLY A 56 12.24 -1.78 -14.66
CA GLY A 56 11.13 -2.73 -14.51
C GLY A 56 11.49 -3.95 -13.67
N SER A 57 12.66 -4.56 -13.90
CA SER A 57 13.12 -5.75 -13.18
C SER A 57 13.38 -5.50 -11.70
N THR A 58 13.76 -4.27 -11.33
CA THR A 58 14.06 -3.89 -9.93
C THR A 58 12.81 -3.63 -9.09
N SER A 59 11.68 -3.32 -9.71
CA SER A 59 10.43 -2.93 -9.01
C SER A 59 9.92 -4.00 -8.05
N SER A 60 10.01 -5.28 -8.42
CA SER A 60 9.57 -6.40 -7.57
C SER A 60 10.40 -6.51 -6.29
N LEU A 61 11.73 -6.32 -6.39
CA LEU A 61 12.65 -6.35 -5.26
C LEU A 61 12.41 -5.17 -4.32
N ILE A 62 12.26 -3.99 -4.90
CA ILE A 62 11.92 -2.76 -4.17
C ILE A 62 10.64 -2.97 -3.36
N ASN A 63 9.56 -3.41 -4.00
CA ASN A 63 8.27 -3.64 -3.36
C ASN A 63 8.35 -4.66 -2.23
N LEU A 64 9.09 -5.76 -2.42
CA LEU A 64 9.24 -6.80 -1.40
C LEU A 64 9.92 -6.26 -0.14
N LEU A 65 11.02 -5.51 -0.30
CA LEU A 65 11.76 -4.95 0.83
C LEU A 65 10.99 -3.83 1.53
N ILE A 66 10.34 -2.94 0.78
CA ILE A 66 9.61 -1.80 1.34
C ILE A 66 8.33 -2.24 2.06
N ASN A 67 7.59 -3.21 1.53
CA ASN A 67 6.31 -3.65 2.12
C ASN A 67 6.43 -4.06 3.58
N LEU A 68 7.53 -4.72 3.97
CA LEU A 68 7.78 -5.10 5.35
C LEU A 68 7.83 -3.86 6.28
N PHE A 69 8.56 -2.84 5.87
CA PHE A 69 8.77 -1.62 6.67
C PHE A 69 7.57 -0.66 6.61
N ILE A 70 6.83 -0.64 5.49
CA ILE A 70 5.53 0.04 5.42
C ILE A 70 4.57 -0.56 6.45
N GLY A 71 4.61 -1.88 6.67
CA GLY A 71 3.84 -2.52 7.72
C GLY A 71 4.08 -1.91 9.10
N PHE A 72 5.33 -1.53 9.44
CA PHE A 72 5.61 -0.87 10.72
C PHE A 72 4.92 0.48 10.85
N SER A 73 4.79 1.24 9.76
CA SER A 73 4.04 2.50 9.75
C SER A 73 2.54 2.30 10.03
N VAL A 74 1.99 1.15 9.62
CA VAL A 74 0.62 0.73 9.99
C VAL A 74 0.50 0.55 11.50
N GLY A 75 1.50 -0.09 12.14
CA GLY A 75 1.57 -0.23 13.58
C GLY A 75 1.59 1.12 14.30
N ALA A 76 2.39 2.06 13.81
CA ALA A 76 2.44 3.43 14.33
C ALA A 76 1.09 4.14 14.19
N ASN A 77 0.42 4.02 13.02
CA ASN A 77 -0.92 4.61 12.81
C ASN A 77 -1.93 4.11 13.84
N VAL A 78 -2.04 2.80 14.03
CA VAL A 78 -3.01 2.20 14.96
C VAL A 78 -2.77 2.66 16.40
N LEU A 79 -1.52 2.75 16.83
CA LEU A 79 -1.19 3.16 18.20
C LEU A 79 -1.44 4.65 18.43
N VAL A 80 -0.97 5.50 17.52
CA VAL A 80 -1.22 6.95 17.59
C VAL A 80 -2.72 7.23 17.58
N ALA A 81 -3.47 6.62 16.67
CA ALA A 81 -4.93 6.77 16.59
C ALA A 81 -5.62 6.32 17.89
N ARG A 82 -5.20 5.18 18.46
CA ARG A 82 -5.77 4.65 19.70
C ARG A 82 -5.53 5.59 20.88
N PHE A 83 -4.29 6.02 21.09
CA PHE A 83 -3.96 6.91 22.21
C PHE A 83 -4.57 8.29 22.04
N HIS A 84 -4.62 8.80 20.81
CA HIS A 84 -5.28 10.06 20.49
C HIS A 84 -6.79 9.98 20.79
N GLY A 85 -7.47 8.90 20.38
CA GLY A 85 -8.87 8.67 20.73
C GLY A 85 -9.12 8.52 22.23
N ALA A 86 -8.16 8.00 22.98
CA ALA A 86 -8.21 7.88 24.44
C ALA A 86 -7.87 9.19 25.19
N GLY A 87 -7.50 10.27 24.49
CA GLY A 87 -7.08 11.55 25.10
C GLY A 87 -5.74 11.43 25.87
N ARG A 88 -4.87 10.47 25.50
CA ARG A 88 -3.60 10.20 26.18
C ARG A 88 -2.43 10.83 25.41
N ASP A 89 -2.35 12.15 25.45
CA ASP A 89 -1.41 12.94 24.65
C ASP A 89 0.06 12.59 24.88
N ASP A 90 0.47 12.28 26.11
CA ASP A 90 1.83 11.83 26.42
C ASP A 90 2.20 10.54 25.72
N GLU A 91 1.27 9.59 25.66
CA GLU A 91 1.46 8.31 24.98
C GLU A 91 1.51 8.48 23.43
N VAL A 92 0.72 9.44 22.90
CA VAL A 92 0.81 9.82 21.49
C VAL A 92 2.19 10.37 21.19
N ASN A 93 2.66 11.33 22.00
CA ASN A 93 3.95 11.97 21.82
C ASN A 93 5.10 10.95 21.87
N GLU A 94 5.12 10.06 22.88
CA GLU A 94 6.12 8.99 23.00
C GLU A 94 6.07 8.02 21.80
N THR A 95 4.86 7.71 21.30
CA THR A 95 4.68 6.86 20.12
C THR A 95 5.20 7.54 18.85
N VAL A 96 4.95 8.84 18.67
CA VAL A 96 5.44 9.63 17.54
C VAL A 96 6.97 9.64 17.50
N HIS A 97 7.64 9.96 18.63
CA HIS A 97 9.08 9.98 18.69
C HIS A 97 9.69 8.59 18.43
N THR A 98 9.10 7.54 19.00
CA THR A 98 9.52 6.15 18.74
C THR A 98 9.34 5.78 17.26
N ALA A 99 8.21 6.13 16.64
CA ALA A 99 7.90 5.81 15.24
C ALA A 99 8.86 6.52 14.27
N ILE A 100 9.13 7.82 14.49
CA ILE A 100 10.07 8.57 13.66
C ILE A 100 11.50 8.05 13.84
N THR A 101 11.94 7.75 15.06
CA THR A 101 13.24 7.14 15.28
C THR A 101 13.36 5.76 14.60
N LEU A 102 12.32 4.93 14.71
CA LEU A 102 12.26 3.63 14.04
C LEU A 102 12.34 3.79 12.51
N SER A 103 11.67 4.79 11.93
CA SER A 103 11.73 5.04 10.48
C SER A 103 13.13 5.41 10.02
N ILE A 104 13.86 6.23 10.78
CA ILE A 104 15.24 6.62 10.48
C ILE A 104 16.16 5.38 10.55
N VAL A 105 16.10 4.62 11.64
CA VAL A 105 16.93 3.42 11.83
C VAL A 105 16.64 2.39 10.75
N SER A 106 15.37 2.12 10.45
CA SER A 106 14.97 1.20 9.39
C SER A 106 15.38 1.69 8.01
N GLY A 107 15.29 2.99 7.75
CA GLY A 107 15.70 3.60 6.49
C GLY A 107 17.21 3.50 6.26
N ILE A 108 18.01 3.79 7.28
CA ILE A 108 19.48 3.62 7.23
C ILE A 108 19.84 2.14 7.06
N PHE A 109 19.16 1.25 7.76
CA PHE A 109 19.35 -0.19 7.60
C PHE A 109 19.10 -0.63 6.16
N LEU A 110 17.97 -0.22 5.56
CA LEU A 110 17.65 -0.53 4.16
C LEU A 110 18.63 0.11 3.17
N LEU A 111 19.10 1.32 3.44
CA LEU A 111 20.13 1.98 2.63
C LEU A 111 21.41 1.14 2.61
N ILE A 112 21.93 0.76 3.78
CA ILE A 112 23.15 -0.04 3.88
C ILE A 112 22.96 -1.41 3.21
N LEU A 113 21.88 -2.10 3.55
CA LEU A 113 21.54 -3.40 2.97
C LEU A 113 21.40 -3.30 1.44
N GLY A 114 20.65 -2.32 0.96
CA GLY A 114 20.40 -2.12 -0.45
C GLY A 114 21.69 -1.85 -1.24
N VAL A 115 22.51 -0.91 -0.78
CA VAL A 115 23.77 -0.58 -1.48
C VAL A 115 24.74 -1.77 -1.50
N THR A 116 24.81 -2.55 -0.42
CA THR A 116 25.77 -3.67 -0.30
C THR A 116 25.33 -4.93 -1.04
N VAL A 117 24.03 -5.27 -1.00
CA VAL A 117 23.52 -6.58 -1.47
C VAL A 117 22.86 -6.50 -2.84
N THR A 118 22.63 -5.32 -3.39
CA THR A 118 21.91 -5.11 -4.66
C THR A 118 22.41 -6.01 -5.79
N ARG A 119 23.71 -6.01 -6.09
CA ARG A 119 24.25 -6.78 -7.22
C ARG A 119 24.06 -8.28 -7.04
N THR A 120 24.28 -8.77 -5.82
CA THR A 120 24.09 -10.18 -5.48
C THR A 120 22.63 -10.60 -5.64
N LEU A 121 21.70 -9.78 -5.18
CA LEU A 121 20.26 -10.06 -5.31
C LEU A 121 19.81 -10.08 -6.78
N LEU A 122 20.30 -9.15 -7.61
CA LEU A 122 20.00 -9.13 -9.04
C LEU A 122 20.52 -10.38 -9.76
N ILE A 123 21.74 -10.84 -9.43
CA ILE A 123 22.30 -12.09 -9.97
C ILE A 123 21.44 -13.29 -9.57
N TRP A 124 21.02 -13.38 -8.30
CA TRP A 124 20.14 -14.47 -7.83
C TRP A 124 18.76 -14.45 -8.50
N MET A 125 18.29 -13.27 -8.89
CA MET A 125 17.05 -13.12 -9.64
C MET A 125 17.18 -13.45 -11.12
N GLY A 126 18.39 -13.77 -11.59
CA GLY A 126 18.64 -14.12 -13.00
C GLY A 126 18.57 -12.91 -13.94
N SER A 127 18.97 -11.73 -13.46
CA SER A 127 19.03 -10.52 -14.31
C SER A 127 20.05 -10.73 -15.44
N PRO A 128 19.69 -10.45 -16.72
CA PRO A 128 20.60 -10.58 -17.84
C PRO A 128 21.83 -9.66 -17.69
N ASP A 129 22.99 -10.10 -18.20
CA ASP A 129 24.26 -9.38 -18.05
C ASP A 129 24.26 -7.99 -18.69
N ASP A 130 23.51 -7.81 -19.78
CA ASP A 130 23.36 -6.54 -20.50
C ASP A 130 22.56 -5.48 -19.73
N VAL A 131 21.74 -5.91 -18.76
CA VAL A 131 20.87 -5.03 -17.92
C VAL A 131 21.43 -4.90 -16.51
N LEU A 132 22.27 -5.82 -16.06
CA LEU A 132 22.71 -5.98 -14.66
C LEU A 132 23.38 -4.71 -14.10
N ASP A 133 24.25 -4.08 -14.87
CA ASP A 133 24.97 -2.89 -14.40
C ASP A 133 24.05 -1.68 -14.27
N GLN A 134 23.11 -1.48 -15.20
CA GLN A 134 22.13 -0.41 -15.14
C GLN A 134 21.11 -0.64 -14.01
N SER A 135 20.65 -1.88 -13.84
CA SER A 135 19.76 -2.27 -12.74
C SER A 135 20.43 -2.06 -11.39
N SER A 136 21.70 -2.46 -11.28
CA SER A 136 22.48 -2.28 -10.04
C SER A 136 22.69 -0.82 -9.71
N LEU A 137 23.02 0.03 -10.69
CA LEU A 137 23.18 1.46 -10.51
C LEU A 137 21.86 2.13 -10.08
N TYR A 138 20.78 1.86 -10.80
CA TYR A 138 19.45 2.40 -10.47
C TYR A 138 19.03 2.00 -9.06
N LEU A 139 19.14 0.73 -8.71
CA LEU A 139 18.70 0.21 -7.43
C LEU A 139 19.54 0.77 -6.27
N LYS A 140 20.86 0.90 -6.43
CA LYS A 140 21.72 1.56 -5.43
C LYS A 140 21.32 3.02 -5.20
N ILE A 141 21.06 3.77 -6.27
CA ILE A 141 20.57 5.17 -6.17
C ILE A 141 19.20 5.18 -5.50
N TYR A 142 18.30 4.29 -5.88
CA TYR A 142 16.97 4.20 -5.28
C TYR A 142 17.04 3.93 -3.76
N PHE A 143 17.97 3.08 -3.30
CA PHE A 143 18.16 2.82 -1.87
C PHE A 143 18.64 4.05 -1.08
N LEU A 144 19.27 5.05 -1.74
CA LEU A 144 19.57 6.34 -1.08
C LEU A 144 18.30 7.08 -0.65
N ALA A 145 17.16 6.84 -1.32
CA ALA A 145 15.88 7.43 -0.94
C ALA A 145 15.22 6.76 0.27
N MET A 146 15.63 5.52 0.66
CA MET A 146 14.93 4.74 1.68
C MET A 146 14.73 5.46 3.02
N PRO A 147 15.72 6.16 3.60
CA PRO A 147 15.51 6.92 4.82
C PRO A 147 14.39 7.95 4.67
N ALA A 148 14.34 8.65 3.56
CA ALA A 148 13.32 9.66 3.27
C ALA A 148 11.94 9.03 3.02
N THR A 149 11.89 7.96 2.22
CA THR A 149 10.65 7.21 1.93
C THR A 149 10.00 6.68 3.20
N LEU A 150 10.78 6.08 4.11
CA LEU A 150 10.24 5.59 5.37
C LEU A 150 9.82 6.74 6.29
N LEU A 151 10.58 7.82 6.38
CA LEU A 151 10.20 9.03 7.13
C LEU A 151 8.85 9.59 6.64
N TYR A 152 8.67 9.70 5.33
CA TYR A 152 7.40 10.15 4.75
C TYR A 152 6.26 9.19 5.09
N ASN A 153 6.46 7.87 4.95
CA ASN A 153 5.42 6.87 5.22
C ASN A 153 5.00 6.87 6.70
N PHE A 154 5.94 6.91 7.64
CA PHE A 154 5.64 6.97 9.06
C PHE A 154 4.99 8.30 9.45
N GLY A 155 5.54 9.43 8.99
CA GLY A 155 4.97 10.75 9.25
C GLY A 155 3.56 10.91 8.68
N SER A 156 3.32 10.44 7.45
CA SER A 156 1.99 10.40 6.85
C SER A 156 1.02 9.52 7.64
N SER A 157 1.50 8.38 8.15
CA SER A 157 0.71 7.47 8.99
C SER A 157 0.32 8.11 10.32
N ILE A 158 1.21 8.89 10.94
CA ILE A 158 0.94 9.66 12.16
C ILE A 158 -0.12 10.74 11.88
N LEU A 159 0.03 11.53 10.80
CA LEU A 159 -0.96 12.55 10.45
C LEU A 159 -2.34 11.95 10.15
N ARG A 160 -2.38 10.82 9.43
CA ARG A 160 -3.63 10.07 9.18
C ARG A 160 -4.26 9.57 10.47
N ALA A 161 -3.46 9.16 11.44
CA ALA A 161 -3.94 8.66 12.73
C ALA A 161 -4.74 9.73 13.51
N VAL A 162 -4.39 11.02 13.37
CA VAL A 162 -5.11 12.15 13.98
C VAL A 162 -6.12 12.80 13.04
N GLY A 163 -6.39 12.20 11.89
CA GLY A 163 -7.46 12.65 10.98
C GLY A 163 -7.01 13.56 9.84
N ASP A 164 -5.71 13.80 9.68
CA ASP A 164 -5.20 14.65 8.60
C ASP A 164 -4.70 13.83 7.41
N THR A 165 -5.48 13.80 6.35
CA THR A 165 -5.11 13.19 5.07
C THR A 165 -4.75 14.24 4.01
N LYS A 166 -5.03 15.53 4.26
CA LYS A 166 -4.81 16.58 3.26
C LYS A 166 -3.34 17.01 3.19
N ARG A 167 -2.70 17.23 4.34
CA ARG A 167 -1.29 17.64 4.36
C ARG A 167 -0.37 16.60 3.69
N PRO A 168 -0.47 15.28 3.99
CA PRO A 168 0.28 14.27 3.26
C PRO A 168 0.04 14.30 1.75
N LEU A 169 -1.20 14.50 1.29
CA LEU A 169 -1.51 14.66 -0.13
C LEU A 169 -0.77 15.84 -0.75
N PHE A 170 -0.82 17.03 -0.13
CA PHE A 170 -0.12 18.21 -0.65
C PHE A 170 1.40 18.01 -0.75
N TYR A 171 2.00 17.33 0.23
CA TYR A 171 3.44 17.04 0.21
C TYR A 171 3.80 16.05 -0.88
N LEU A 172 2.95 15.04 -1.10
CA LEU A 172 3.11 14.08 -2.19
C LEU A 172 2.99 14.75 -3.57
N VAL A 173 1.98 15.62 -3.76
CA VAL A 173 1.82 16.39 -5.01
C VAL A 173 3.04 17.25 -5.28
N THR A 174 3.52 17.98 -4.28
CA THR A 174 4.71 18.83 -4.41
C THR A 174 5.94 18.00 -4.80
N ALA A 175 6.18 16.89 -4.09
CA ALA A 175 7.31 16.01 -4.39
C ALA A 175 7.18 15.36 -5.77
N GLY A 176 5.98 14.93 -6.15
CA GLY A 176 5.74 14.30 -7.45
C GLY A 176 5.93 15.24 -8.63
N VAL A 177 5.48 16.51 -8.54
CA VAL A 177 5.74 17.52 -9.56
C VAL A 177 7.26 17.77 -9.68
N ILE A 178 7.94 17.90 -8.57
CA ILE A 178 9.40 18.06 -8.53
C ILE A 178 10.11 16.85 -9.15
N ASN A 179 9.65 15.62 -8.81
CA ASN A 179 10.18 14.40 -9.40
C ASN A 179 10.08 14.42 -10.92
N VAL A 180 8.91 14.70 -11.48
CA VAL A 180 8.71 14.74 -12.94
C VAL A 180 9.60 15.83 -13.59
N CYS A 181 9.70 17.02 -13.00
CA CYS A 181 10.56 18.09 -13.51
C CYS A 181 12.05 17.67 -13.51
N PHE A 182 12.54 17.09 -12.42
CA PHE A 182 13.93 16.62 -12.34
C PHE A 182 14.19 15.38 -13.21
N ASN A 183 13.22 14.49 -13.37
CA ASN A 183 13.33 13.38 -14.32
C ASN A 183 13.60 13.90 -15.74
N LEU A 184 12.78 14.83 -16.23
CA LEU A 184 12.96 15.42 -17.55
C LEU A 184 14.30 16.15 -17.64
N PHE A 185 14.67 16.92 -16.62
CA PHE A 185 15.93 17.67 -16.60
C PHE A 185 17.15 16.75 -16.62
N PHE A 186 17.23 15.75 -15.72
CA PHE A 186 18.40 14.87 -15.63
C PHE A 186 18.50 13.92 -16.82
N VAL A 187 17.38 13.46 -17.36
CA VAL A 187 17.39 12.53 -18.50
C VAL A 187 17.62 13.26 -19.83
N ILE A 188 16.93 14.38 -20.07
CA ILE A 188 16.95 15.06 -21.38
C ILE A 188 18.10 16.06 -21.46
N VAL A 189 18.33 16.86 -20.40
CA VAL A 189 19.34 17.93 -20.43
C VAL A 189 20.70 17.43 -19.98
N CYS A 190 20.75 16.65 -18.87
CA CYS A 190 22.00 16.16 -18.31
C CYS A 190 22.45 14.81 -18.89
N HIS A 191 21.60 14.13 -19.67
CA HIS A 191 21.85 12.81 -20.27
C HIS A 191 22.31 11.72 -19.28
N LEU A 192 21.84 11.77 -18.03
CA LEU A 192 22.22 10.84 -16.97
C LEU A 192 21.55 9.46 -17.07
N GLY A 193 20.66 9.25 -18.04
CA GLY A 193 19.99 7.97 -18.26
C GLY A 193 19.21 7.49 -17.02
N VAL A 194 19.40 6.22 -16.67
CA VAL A 194 18.74 5.56 -15.52
C VAL A 194 19.12 6.21 -14.18
N ALA A 195 20.37 6.69 -14.05
CA ALA A 195 20.84 7.38 -12.85
C ALA A 195 20.07 8.69 -12.62
N GLY A 196 19.71 9.39 -13.71
CA GLY A 196 18.93 10.63 -13.62
C GLY A 196 17.55 10.43 -13.02
N VAL A 197 16.86 9.34 -13.41
CA VAL A 197 15.54 8.99 -12.85
C VAL A 197 15.66 8.62 -11.38
N GLY A 198 16.66 7.83 -11.02
CA GLY A 198 16.93 7.49 -9.62
C GLY A 198 17.21 8.73 -8.75
N LEU A 199 18.03 9.66 -9.24
CA LEU A 199 18.34 10.90 -8.53
C LEU A 199 17.12 11.82 -8.37
N ALA A 200 16.28 11.93 -9.39
CA ALA A 200 15.04 12.70 -9.32
C ALA A 200 14.12 12.14 -8.22
N THR A 201 13.99 10.82 -8.14
CA THR A 201 13.23 10.13 -7.08
C THR A 201 13.83 10.40 -5.71
N VAL A 202 15.15 10.30 -5.54
CA VAL A 202 15.83 10.62 -4.27
C VAL A 202 15.52 12.04 -3.81
N ILE A 203 15.67 13.02 -4.67
CA ILE A 203 15.40 14.43 -4.34
C ILE A 203 13.94 14.63 -3.93
N ALA A 204 13.00 14.08 -4.70
CA ALA A 204 11.56 14.17 -4.42
C ALA A 204 11.20 13.56 -3.05
N GLU A 205 11.74 12.37 -2.74
CA GLU A 205 11.49 11.69 -1.47
C GLU A 205 12.06 12.50 -0.28
N TYR A 206 13.27 13.06 -0.38
CA TYR A 206 13.83 13.91 0.68
C TYR A 206 13.03 15.20 0.87
N ILE A 207 12.47 15.79 -0.19
CA ILE A 207 11.59 16.95 -0.09
C ILE A 207 10.30 16.59 0.63
N SER A 208 9.66 15.46 0.26
CA SER A 208 8.44 15.01 0.94
C SER A 208 8.68 14.71 2.41
N ALA A 209 9.79 14.06 2.74
CA ALA A 209 10.21 13.78 4.11
C ALA A 209 10.47 15.08 4.91
N ALA A 210 11.17 16.03 4.33
CA ALA A 210 11.43 17.33 4.97
C ALA A 210 10.13 18.09 5.26
N LEU A 211 9.18 18.08 4.32
CA LEU A 211 7.86 18.73 4.50
C LEU A 211 7.05 18.07 5.62
N ILE A 212 7.05 16.74 5.70
CA ILE A 212 6.35 15.99 6.75
C ILE A 212 6.97 16.25 8.13
N ILE A 213 8.30 16.20 8.24
CA ILE A 213 9.02 16.46 9.50
C ILE A 213 8.79 17.91 9.95
N ARG A 214 8.90 18.89 9.04
CA ARG A 214 8.58 20.29 9.34
C ARG A 214 7.15 20.46 9.82
N CYS A 215 6.21 19.69 9.25
CA CYS A 215 4.81 19.71 9.69
C CYS A 215 4.67 19.22 11.14
N LEU A 216 5.26 18.07 11.47
CA LEU A 216 5.23 17.51 12.82
C LEU A 216 5.92 18.42 13.84
N MET A 217 7.08 19.02 13.49
CA MET A 217 7.78 19.99 14.35
C MET A 217 7.00 21.28 14.58
N ARG A 218 6.11 21.67 13.66
CA ARG A 218 5.26 22.87 13.79
C ARG A 218 3.87 22.58 14.33
N SER A 219 3.53 21.31 14.52
CA SER A 219 2.27 20.92 15.16
C SER A 219 2.22 21.47 16.60
N ARG A 220 1.07 22.01 16.99
CA ARG A 220 0.83 22.47 18.37
C ARG A 220 0.07 21.45 19.22
N GLY A 221 -0.22 20.27 18.66
CA GLY A 221 -0.97 19.20 19.30
C GLY A 221 -0.08 18.09 19.84
N CYS A 222 -0.71 16.98 20.20
CA CYS A 222 -0.07 15.78 20.75
C CYS A 222 0.98 15.13 19.81
N CYS A 223 0.93 15.44 18.50
CA CYS A 223 1.91 14.95 17.51
C CYS A 223 3.13 15.86 17.35
N HIS A 224 3.38 16.80 18.26
CA HIS A 224 4.55 17.67 18.20
C HIS A 224 5.84 16.84 18.27
N LEU A 225 6.73 17.06 17.31
CA LEU A 225 8.02 16.37 17.21
C LEU A 225 9.15 17.29 17.65
N GLU A 226 9.90 16.87 18.63
CA GLU A 226 11.13 17.51 19.10
C GLU A 226 12.33 16.64 18.76
N LEU A 227 13.22 17.11 17.88
CA LEU A 227 14.33 16.30 17.38
C LEU A 227 15.32 15.85 18.48
N HIS A 228 15.45 16.63 19.55
CA HIS A 228 16.33 16.28 20.69
C HIS A 228 15.73 15.20 21.61
N GLN A 229 14.42 14.96 21.51
CA GLN A 229 13.72 13.91 22.26
C GLN A 229 13.57 12.60 21.49
N LEU A 230 14.18 12.50 20.30
CA LEU A 230 14.13 11.26 19.51
C LEU A 230 14.74 10.10 20.31
N ARG A 231 13.89 9.14 20.62
CA ARG A 231 14.25 7.94 21.38
C ARG A 231 13.34 6.77 21.02
N ILE A 232 13.83 5.56 21.22
CA ILE A 232 13.03 4.35 21.08
C ILE A 232 12.55 3.91 22.47
N ALA A 233 11.30 4.14 22.77
CA ALA A 233 10.64 3.58 23.94
C ALA A 233 10.32 2.10 23.68
N LYS A 234 10.97 1.19 24.41
CA LYS A 234 10.85 -0.27 24.21
C LYS A 234 9.39 -0.76 24.24
N SER A 235 8.57 -0.18 25.12
CA SER A 235 7.14 -0.49 25.23
C SER A 235 6.40 -0.14 23.94
N LYS A 236 6.63 1.06 23.38
CA LYS A 236 6.00 1.54 22.15
C LYS A 236 6.50 0.78 20.93
N LEU A 237 7.82 0.55 20.85
CA LEU A 237 8.39 -0.27 19.79
C LEU A 237 7.75 -1.65 19.74
N ARG A 238 7.65 -2.35 20.90
CA ARG A 238 7.02 -3.67 20.97
C ARG A 238 5.58 -3.63 20.45
N GLN A 239 4.79 -2.62 20.83
CA GLN A 239 3.41 -2.47 20.40
C GLN A 239 3.32 -2.16 18.89
N ILE A 240 4.17 -1.28 18.36
CA ILE A 240 4.28 -1.00 16.92
C ILE A 240 4.59 -2.29 16.16
N MET A 241 5.58 -3.07 16.63
CA MET A 241 5.99 -4.32 15.99
C MET A 241 4.91 -5.40 16.05
N GLN A 242 4.17 -5.52 17.14
CA GLN A 242 3.07 -6.48 17.26
C GLN A 242 1.96 -6.29 16.23
N ILE A 243 1.75 -5.06 15.77
CA ILE A 243 0.77 -4.74 14.73
C ILE A 243 1.44 -4.66 13.37
N GLY A 244 2.57 -4.00 13.29
CA GLY A 244 3.24 -3.66 12.04
C GLY A 244 3.95 -4.85 11.39
N LEU A 245 4.63 -5.69 12.15
CA LEU A 245 5.33 -6.85 11.59
C LEU A 245 4.38 -7.82 10.89
N PRO A 246 3.25 -8.25 11.49
CA PRO A 246 2.29 -9.07 10.77
C PRO A 246 1.71 -8.37 9.53
N ALA A 247 1.48 -7.05 9.59
CA ALA A 247 0.98 -6.29 8.45
C ALA A 247 1.97 -6.28 7.28
N GLY A 248 3.26 -6.07 7.56
CA GLY A 248 4.31 -6.12 6.55
C GLY A 248 4.53 -7.52 5.98
N MET A 249 4.57 -8.53 6.83
CA MET A 249 4.68 -9.95 6.41
C MET A 249 3.53 -10.35 5.49
N GLN A 250 2.31 -9.91 5.76
CA GLN A 250 1.17 -10.14 4.86
C GLN A 250 1.46 -9.59 3.46
N GLY A 251 1.97 -8.37 3.33
CA GLY A 251 2.33 -7.77 2.04
C GLY A 251 3.40 -8.55 1.29
N VAL A 252 4.44 -9.02 1.99
CA VAL A 252 5.51 -9.85 1.41
C VAL A 252 4.94 -11.15 0.84
N VAL A 253 4.11 -11.88 1.59
CA VAL A 253 3.56 -13.17 1.15
C VAL A 253 2.55 -12.99 0.01
N PHE A 254 1.76 -11.92 0.01
CA PHE A 254 0.91 -11.57 -1.14
C PHE A 254 1.73 -11.37 -2.42
N SER A 255 2.87 -10.66 -2.31
CA SER A 255 3.77 -10.46 -3.46
C SER A 255 4.31 -11.79 -4.00
N LEU A 256 4.73 -12.70 -3.12
CA LEU A 256 5.19 -14.04 -3.51
C LEU A 256 4.08 -14.88 -4.16
N SER A 257 2.86 -14.86 -3.62
CA SER A 257 1.72 -15.55 -4.21
C SER A 257 1.40 -15.04 -5.62
N ASN A 258 1.47 -13.74 -5.84
CA ASN A 258 1.25 -13.14 -7.15
C ASN A 258 2.30 -13.57 -8.18
N VAL A 259 3.57 -13.76 -7.77
CA VAL A 259 4.63 -14.28 -8.65
C VAL A 259 4.31 -15.70 -9.12
N LEU A 260 3.81 -16.57 -8.24
CA LEU A 260 3.42 -17.95 -8.61
C LEU A 260 2.26 -17.96 -9.61
N ILE A 261 1.25 -17.11 -9.40
CA ILE A 261 0.13 -16.99 -10.35
C ILE A 261 0.61 -16.45 -11.70
N GLN A 262 1.49 -15.45 -11.70
CA GLN A 262 2.06 -14.90 -12.93
C GLN A 262 2.87 -15.96 -13.69
N SER A 263 3.63 -16.80 -13.01
CA SER A 263 4.33 -17.92 -13.62
C SER A 263 3.37 -18.88 -14.35
N SER A 264 2.21 -19.16 -13.75
CA SER A 264 1.17 -19.98 -14.39
C SER A 264 0.57 -19.31 -15.63
N ILE A 265 0.35 -17.98 -15.59
CA ILE A 265 -0.15 -17.21 -16.74
C ILE A 265 0.88 -17.21 -17.88
N ASN A 266 2.17 -17.11 -17.57
CA ASN A 266 3.25 -17.09 -18.54
C ASN A 266 3.28 -18.37 -19.42
N SER A 267 2.77 -19.50 -18.90
CA SER A 267 2.69 -20.75 -19.65
C SER A 267 1.70 -20.71 -20.83
N PHE A 268 0.84 -19.69 -20.93
CA PHE A 268 -0.11 -19.50 -22.03
C PHE A 268 0.44 -18.65 -23.19
N GLY A 269 1.71 -18.26 -23.11
CA GLY A 269 2.39 -17.51 -24.17
C GLY A 269 2.36 -16.00 -23.99
N SER A 270 3.13 -15.31 -24.84
CA SER A 270 3.42 -13.88 -24.74
C SER A 270 2.17 -12.99 -24.92
N THR A 271 1.24 -13.38 -25.80
CA THR A 271 0.01 -12.64 -26.05
C THR A 271 -0.91 -12.61 -24.82
N ALA A 272 -1.10 -13.77 -24.16
CA ALA A 272 -1.85 -13.87 -22.92
C ALA A 272 -1.16 -13.08 -21.78
N MET A 273 0.16 -13.17 -21.71
CA MET A 273 0.97 -12.43 -20.72
C MET A 273 0.82 -10.90 -20.90
N ALA A 274 0.86 -10.42 -22.15
CA ALA A 274 0.67 -9.00 -22.46
C ALA A 274 -0.73 -8.50 -22.07
N GLY A 275 -1.79 -9.25 -22.44
CA GLY A 275 -3.17 -8.92 -22.07
C GLY A 275 -3.38 -8.92 -20.55
N ASN A 276 -2.83 -9.91 -19.86
CA ASN A 276 -2.87 -9.98 -18.40
C ASN A 276 -2.18 -8.77 -17.75
N THR A 277 -1.00 -8.37 -18.22
CA THR A 277 -0.25 -7.22 -17.70
C THR A 277 -1.00 -5.91 -17.91
N ALA A 278 -1.59 -5.71 -19.11
CA ALA A 278 -2.41 -4.54 -19.39
C ALA A 278 -3.63 -4.44 -18.45
N SER A 279 -4.32 -5.57 -18.23
CA SER A 279 -5.43 -5.64 -17.27
C SER A 279 -5.00 -5.32 -15.85
N MET A 280 -3.87 -5.88 -15.37
CA MET A 280 -3.33 -5.62 -14.02
C MET A 280 -3.02 -4.14 -13.79
N ASN A 281 -2.53 -3.42 -14.79
CA ASN A 281 -2.29 -1.98 -14.67
C ASN A 281 -3.60 -1.21 -14.44
N ILE A 282 -4.68 -1.58 -15.10
CA ILE A 282 -6.01 -1.00 -14.90
C ILE A 282 -6.56 -1.39 -13.52
N GLU A 283 -6.43 -2.66 -13.13
CA GLU A 283 -6.86 -3.19 -11.84
C GLU A 283 -6.19 -2.46 -10.66
N ASN A 284 -4.94 -2.03 -10.79
CA ASN A 284 -4.21 -1.33 -9.73
C ASN A 284 -4.89 -0.01 -9.33
N PHE A 285 -5.49 0.74 -10.27
CA PHE A 285 -6.25 1.95 -9.95
C PHE A 285 -7.50 1.63 -9.13
N ILE A 286 -8.19 0.54 -9.46
CA ILE A 286 -9.38 0.09 -8.72
C ILE A 286 -8.96 -0.37 -7.32
N TYR A 287 -7.89 -1.17 -7.23
CA TYR A 287 -7.37 -1.69 -5.96
C TYR A 287 -6.97 -0.57 -5.00
N ILE A 288 -6.21 0.42 -5.46
CA ILE A 288 -5.78 1.55 -4.61
C ILE A 288 -6.99 2.34 -4.11
N SER A 289 -7.99 2.54 -4.96
CA SER A 289 -9.23 3.22 -4.57
C SER A 289 -9.97 2.46 -3.46
N MET A 290 -10.02 1.13 -3.52
CA MET A 290 -10.64 0.29 -2.48
C MET A 290 -9.78 0.17 -1.23
N ASN A 291 -8.45 0.05 -1.36
CA ASN A 291 -7.52 -0.05 -0.23
C ASN A 291 -7.58 1.18 0.70
N THR A 292 -7.99 2.32 0.16
CA THR A 292 -8.27 3.53 0.94
C THR A 292 -9.28 3.27 2.06
N PHE A 293 -10.31 2.46 1.82
CA PHE A 293 -11.33 2.14 2.83
C PHE A 293 -10.83 1.17 3.91
N GLN A 294 -9.87 0.30 3.59
CA GLN A 294 -9.12 -0.48 4.58
C GLN A 294 -8.39 0.45 5.57
N GLN A 295 -7.65 1.43 5.05
CA GLN A 295 -6.90 2.38 5.86
C GLN A 295 -7.83 3.30 6.66
N THR A 296 -8.94 3.73 6.06
CA THR A 296 -9.97 4.53 6.71
C THR A 296 -10.63 3.75 7.85
N ALA A 297 -11.07 2.52 7.59
CA ALA A 297 -11.65 1.64 8.61
C ALA A 297 -10.68 1.42 9.77
N MET A 298 -9.39 1.22 9.47
CA MET A 298 -8.35 1.04 10.49
C MET A 298 -8.20 2.28 11.38
N SER A 299 -8.02 3.47 10.80
CA SER A 299 -7.79 4.70 11.55
C SER A 299 -9.00 5.10 12.39
N PHE A 300 -10.22 5.09 11.79
CA PHE A 300 -11.45 5.41 12.51
C PHE A 300 -11.76 4.38 13.61
N THR A 301 -11.57 3.08 13.33
CA THR A 301 -11.75 2.03 14.33
C THR A 301 -10.77 2.19 15.48
N SER A 302 -9.50 2.49 15.21
CA SER A 302 -8.48 2.68 16.25
C SER A 302 -8.79 3.84 17.19
N GLN A 303 -9.19 5.00 16.64
CA GLN A 303 -9.57 6.16 17.47
C GLN A 303 -10.81 5.86 18.31
N ASN A 304 -11.88 5.33 17.70
CA ASN A 304 -13.11 5.01 18.42
C ASN A 304 -12.90 3.89 19.45
N TYR A 305 -11.99 2.95 19.19
CA TYR A 305 -11.60 1.93 20.17
C TYR A 305 -10.87 2.55 21.37
N GLY A 306 -9.96 3.51 21.12
CA GLY A 306 -9.30 4.28 22.17
C GLY A 306 -10.28 5.11 23.01
N ALA A 307 -11.26 5.73 22.37
CA ALA A 307 -12.30 6.54 23.01
C ALA A 307 -13.37 5.70 23.75
N GLY A 308 -13.36 4.36 23.60
CA GLY A 308 -14.41 3.51 24.19
C GLY A 308 -15.75 3.55 23.45
N GLU A 309 -15.79 4.13 22.24
CA GLU A 309 -17.00 4.34 21.44
C GLU A 309 -17.40 3.08 20.65
N GLU A 310 -17.80 2.03 21.36
CA GLU A 310 -18.09 0.69 20.84
C GLU A 310 -19.12 0.67 19.70
N LYS A 311 -20.21 1.42 19.87
CA LYS A 311 -21.29 1.50 18.87
C LYS A 311 -20.82 2.14 17.56
N ARG A 312 -19.87 3.07 17.65
CA ARG A 312 -19.32 3.77 16.48
C ARG A 312 -18.40 2.86 15.66
N ILE A 313 -17.65 1.96 16.30
CA ILE A 313 -16.80 0.99 15.61
C ILE A 313 -17.60 0.17 14.60
N HIS A 314 -18.77 -0.35 14.99
CA HIS A 314 -19.64 -1.08 14.08
C HIS A 314 -20.16 -0.21 12.94
N LYS A 315 -20.59 1.03 13.24
CA LYS A 315 -21.06 1.97 12.20
C LYS A 315 -19.96 2.32 11.20
N VAL A 316 -18.72 2.56 11.68
CA VAL A 316 -17.55 2.79 10.81
C VAL A 316 -17.36 1.64 9.83
N LEU A 317 -17.38 0.40 10.36
CA LEU A 317 -17.21 -0.79 9.52
C LEU A 317 -18.29 -0.89 8.45
N PHE A 318 -19.58 -0.75 8.82
CA PHE A 318 -20.69 -0.82 7.86
C PHE A 318 -20.62 0.27 6.79
N ILE A 319 -20.27 1.51 7.16
CA ILE A 319 -20.12 2.59 6.18
C ILE A 319 -18.94 2.30 5.24
N CYS A 320 -17.78 1.89 5.77
CA CYS A 320 -16.63 1.56 4.95
C CYS A 320 -16.91 0.36 4.02
N GLN A 321 -17.65 -0.66 4.50
CA GLN A 321 -18.09 -1.79 3.67
C GLN A 321 -19.02 -1.33 2.55
N GLY A 322 -20.02 -0.51 2.84
CA GLY A 322 -20.93 0.04 1.83
C GLY A 322 -20.17 0.85 0.77
N LEU A 323 -19.22 1.69 1.20
CA LEU A 323 -18.42 2.52 0.29
C LEU A 323 -17.47 1.69 -0.58
N VAL A 324 -16.77 0.69 0.00
CA VAL A 324 -15.86 -0.17 -0.78
C VAL A 324 -16.60 -1.02 -1.80
N ILE A 325 -17.80 -1.51 -1.46
CA ILE A 325 -18.66 -2.24 -2.41
C ILE A 325 -19.08 -1.30 -3.53
N SER A 326 -19.55 -0.10 -3.21
CA SER A 326 -20.00 0.88 -4.21
C SER A 326 -18.86 1.29 -5.15
N VAL A 327 -17.69 1.65 -4.60
CA VAL A 327 -16.52 2.04 -5.40
C VAL A 327 -15.99 0.86 -6.21
N GLY A 328 -15.90 -0.33 -5.60
CA GLY A 328 -15.45 -1.54 -6.30
C GLY A 328 -16.36 -1.94 -7.46
N LEU A 329 -17.68 -1.83 -7.28
CA LEU A 329 -18.65 -2.09 -8.36
C LEU A 329 -18.60 -1.00 -9.44
N ILE A 330 -18.64 0.28 -9.06
CA ILE A 330 -18.67 1.40 -10.04
C ILE A 330 -17.38 1.38 -10.87
N PHE A 331 -16.21 1.31 -10.24
CA PHE A 331 -14.93 1.33 -10.94
C PHE A 331 -14.65 -0.01 -11.63
N GLY A 332 -14.99 -1.15 -11.00
CA GLY A 332 -14.74 -2.46 -11.56
C GLY A 332 -15.62 -2.75 -12.78
N VAL A 333 -16.93 -2.58 -12.67
CA VAL A 333 -17.84 -2.76 -13.81
C VAL A 333 -17.61 -1.68 -14.86
N GLY A 334 -17.39 -0.43 -14.47
CA GLY A 334 -17.06 0.66 -15.37
C GLY A 334 -15.80 0.40 -16.20
N ALA A 335 -14.74 -0.08 -15.56
CA ALA A 335 -13.50 -0.47 -16.24
C ALA A 335 -13.70 -1.65 -17.18
N TRP A 336 -14.48 -2.67 -16.81
CA TRP A 336 -14.80 -3.79 -17.69
C TRP A 336 -15.62 -3.36 -18.91
N LEU A 337 -16.63 -2.50 -18.74
CA LEU A 337 -17.43 -1.96 -19.83
C LEU A 337 -16.59 -1.11 -20.80
N ALA A 338 -15.68 -0.29 -20.26
CA ALA A 338 -14.72 0.49 -21.03
C ALA A 338 -13.48 -0.31 -21.47
N GLY A 339 -13.43 -1.63 -21.20
CA GLY A 339 -12.24 -2.48 -21.31
C GLY A 339 -11.56 -2.42 -22.67
N ASN A 340 -12.31 -2.40 -23.78
CA ASN A 340 -11.72 -2.28 -25.11
C ASN A 340 -10.90 -0.99 -25.26
N THR A 341 -11.48 0.15 -24.85
CA THR A 341 -10.83 1.46 -24.93
C THR A 341 -9.63 1.55 -23.99
N LEU A 342 -9.76 1.05 -22.75
CA LEU A 342 -8.67 1.10 -21.76
C LEU A 342 -7.50 0.18 -22.15
N LEU A 343 -7.79 -1.02 -22.67
CA LEU A 343 -6.76 -1.96 -23.09
C LEU A 343 -6.07 -1.52 -24.38
N SER A 344 -6.79 -0.82 -25.29
CA SER A 344 -6.22 -0.29 -26.54
C SER A 344 -5.14 0.79 -26.29
N ILE A 345 -5.10 1.40 -25.10
CA ILE A 345 -4.00 2.29 -24.67
C ILE A 345 -2.67 1.52 -24.57
N TYR A 346 -2.74 0.23 -24.21
CA TYR A 346 -1.57 -0.63 -23.98
C TYR A 346 -1.17 -1.46 -25.21
N SER A 347 -2.14 -1.88 -26.02
CA SER A 347 -1.88 -2.70 -27.21
C SER A 347 -2.95 -2.49 -28.28
N SER A 348 -2.52 -2.50 -29.55
CA SER A 348 -3.42 -2.52 -30.70
C SER A 348 -3.72 -3.93 -31.22
N ASP A 349 -3.12 -4.97 -30.65
CA ASP A 349 -3.38 -6.37 -31.02
C ASP A 349 -4.74 -6.82 -30.43
N PRO A 350 -5.71 -7.22 -31.29
CA PRO A 350 -7.02 -7.68 -30.83
C PRO A 350 -6.98 -8.87 -29.89
N ASN A 351 -6.00 -9.77 -30.04
CA ASN A 351 -5.85 -10.94 -29.19
C ASN A 351 -5.39 -10.54 -27.78
N VAL A 352 -4.44 -9.60 -27.67
CA VAL A 352 -4.00 -9.03 -26.38
C VAL A 352 -5.17 -8.35 -25.66
N ILE A 353 -5.97 -7.55 -26.40
CA ILE A 353 -7.16 -6.89 -25.86
C ILE A 353 -8.17 -7.92 -25.35
N GLN A 354 -8.40 -9.01 -26.13
CA GLN A 354 -9.34 -10.05 -25.72
C GLN A 354 -8.91 -10.75 -24.44
N PHE A 355 -7.64 -11.18 -24.32
CA PHE A 355 -7.12 -11.79 -23.09
C PHE A 355 -7.22 -10.84 -21.89
N GLY A 356 -6.90 -9.55 -22.07
CA GLY A 356 -7.08 -8.54 -21.03
C GLY A 356 -8.54 -8.40 -20.60
N LYS A 357 -9.47 -8.37 -21.55
CA LYS A 357 -10.90 -8.25 -21.29
C LYS A 357 -11.48 -9.47 -20.58
N ASP A 358 -11.05 -10.67 -20.93
CA ASP A 358 -11.46 -11.91 -20.27
C ASP A 358 -11.04 -11.91 -18.80
N ARG A 359 -9.84 -11.41 -18.49
CA ARG A 359 -9.38 -11.22 -17.12
C ARG A 359 -10.24 -10.16 -16.39
N MET A 360 -10.46 -9.00 -17.00
CA MET A 360 -11.27 -7.93 -16.43
C MET A 360 -12.71 -8.39 -16.15
N ALA A 361 -13.29 -9.24 -17.00
CA ALA A 361 -14.63 -9.79 -16.82
C ALA A 361 -14.78 -10.58 -15.51
N VAL A 362 -13.73 -11.22 -15.03
CA VAL A 362 -13.78 -11.97 -13.77
C VAL A 362 -13.30 -11.09 -12.61
N ILE A 363 -12.12 -10.49 -12.75
CA ILE A 363 -11.45 -9.82 -11.61
C ILE A 363 -12.10 -8.46 -11.33
N CYS A 364 -12.25 -7.59 -12.34
CA CYS A 364 -12.80 -6.24 -12.11
C CYS A 364 -14.25 -6.29 -11.61
N THR A 365 -15.08 -7.17 -12.16
CA THR A 365 -16.49 -7.26 -11.76
C THR A 365 -16.70 -7.82 -10.36
N THR A 366 -15.75 -8.59 -9.86
CA THR A 366 -15.79 -9.20 -8.51
C THR A 366 -14.82 -8.56 -7.51
N TYR A 367 -14.11 -7.51 -7.89
CA TYR A 367 -13.04 -6.92 -7.09
C TYR A 367 -13.54 -6.32 -5.76
N PHE A 368 -14.80 -5.91 -5.70
CA PHE A 368 -15.43 -5.48 -4.44
C PHE A 368 -15.35 -6.54 -3.33
N LEU A 369 -15.29 -7.84 -3.66
CA LEU A 369 -15.09 -8.93 -2.69
C LEU A 369 -13.72 -8.83 -2.01
N CYS A 370 -12.67 -8.49 -2.78
CA CYS A 370 -11.35 -8.17 -2.24
C CYS A 370 -11.42 -6.97 -1.30
N GLY A 371 -12.14 -5.92 -1.70
CA GLY A 371 -12.35 -4.73 -0.90
C GLY A 371 -13.06 -5.02 0.44
N ILE A 372 -14.07 -5.89 0.43
CA ILE A 372 -14.74 -6.37 1.65
C ILE A 372 -13.73 -7.07 2.57
N MET A 373 -12.96 -8.00 2.03
CA MET A 373 -11.93 -8.74 2.77
C MET A 373 -10.91 -7.79 3.42
N ASP A 374 -10.37 -6.84 2.65
CA ASP A 374 -9.35 -5.90 3.11
C ASP A 374 -9.89 -4.91 4.15
N THR A 375 -11.13 -4.44 3.99
CA THR A 375 -11.78 -3.56 4.98
C THR A 375 -11.96 -4.27 6.33
N MET A 376 -12.27 -5.58 6.32
CA MET A 376 -12.31 -6.39 7.55
C MET A 376 -10.94 -6.49 8.21
N VAL A 377 -9.86 -6.67 7.43
CA VAL A 377 -8.47 -6.64 7.93
C VAL A 377 -8.18 -5.29 8.59
N GLY A 378 -8.59 -4.18 7.97
CA GLY A 378 -8.43 -2.84 8.52
C GLY A 378 -9.13 -2.68 9.87
N ALA A 379 -10.38 -3.13 9.99
CA ALA A 379 -11.14 -3.08 11.24
C ALA A 379 -10.52 -3.95 12.34
N LEU A 380 -10.07 -5.18 12.03
CA LEU A 380 -9.39 -6.06 12.98
C LEU A 380 -8.07 -5.46 13.48
N ARG A 381 -7.26 -4.86 12.59
CA ARG A 381 -6.05 -4.14 12.97
C ARG A 381 -6.37 -2.92 13.83
N GLY A 382 -7.44 -2.21 13.52
CA GLY A 382 -7.91 -1.05 14.28
C GLY A 382 -8.22 -1.37 15.74
N VAL A 383 -8.78 -2.54 16.03
CA VAL A 383 -8.97 -3.00 17.41
C VAL A 383 -7.75 -3.69 18.01
N GLY A 384 -6.61 -3.74 17.29
CA GLY A 384 -5.32 -4.22 17.77
C GLY A 384 -4.98 -5.67 17.44
N TYR A 385 -5.78 -6.37 16.64
CA TYR A 385 -5.50 -7.71 16.17
C TYR A 385 -4.89 -7.67 14.78
N SER A 386 -3.58 -7.88 14.64
CA SER A 386 -2.89 -7.89 13.34
C SER A 386 -2.41 -9.29 12.92
N LEU A 387 -2.03 -10.11 13.88
CA LEU A 387 -1.57 -11.48 13.62
C LEU A 387 -2.72 -12.35 13.07
N LEU A 388 -3.91 -12.26 13.65
CA LEU A 388 -5.07 -13.03 13.25
C LEU A 388 -5.46 -12.79 11.77
N PRO A 389 -5.72 -11.54 11.32
CA PRO A 389 -6.03 -11.30 9.91
C PRO A 389 -4.86 -11.62 8.97
N MET A 390 -3.61 -11.50 9.41
CA MET A 390 -2.47 -11.96 8.62
C MET A 390 -2.57 -13.46 8.35
N ILE A 391 -2.71 -14.31 9.38
CA ILE A 391 -2.77 -15.77 9.23
C ILE A 391 -3.96 -16.17 8.35
N VAL A 392 -5.14 -15.58 8.56
CA VAL A 392 -6.34 -15.86 7.76
C VAL A 392 -6.11 -15.49 6.28
N SER A 393 -5.49 -14.33 6.01
CA SER A 393 -5.17 -13.92 4.64
C SER A 393 -4.11 -14.81 3.99
N LEU A 394 -3.07 -15.22 4.75
CA LEU A 394 -2.03 -16.10 4.23
C LEU A 394 -2.59 -17.47 3.85
N ILE A 395 -3.42 -18.07 4.69
CA ILE A 395 -4.02 -19.37 4.40
C ILE A 395 -5.10 -19.22 3.32
N GLY A 396 -6.00 -18.25 3.46
CA GLY A 396 -7.15 -18.09 2.59
C GLY A 396 -6.80 -17.51 1.22
N ALA A 397 -6.23 -16.32 1.17
CA ALA A 397 -5.97 -15.66 -0.11
C ALA A 397 -4.73 -16.19 -0.84
N CYS A 398 -3.67 -16.60 -0.13
CA CYS A 398 -2.45 -17.13 -0.73
C CYS A 398 -2.44 -18.66 -0.77
N GLY A 399 -2.62 -19.30 0.37
CA GLY A 399 -2.52 -20.77 0.49
C GLY A 399 -3.54 -21.49 -0.39
N LEU A 400 -4.81 -21.09 -0.35
CA LEU A 400 -5.86 -21.71 -1.18
C LEU A 400 -5.60 -21.50 -2.68
N ARG A 401 -5.02 -20.36 -3.10
CA ARG A 401 -4.65 -20.16 -4.50
C ARG A 401 -3.50 -21.07 -4.93
N ILE A 402 -2.51 -21.25 -4.07
CA ILE A 402 -1.42 -22.19 -4.33
C ILE A 402 -1.98 -23.61 -4.48
N VAL A 403 -2.83 -24.04 -3.55
CA VAL A 403 -3.51 -25.36 -3.66
C VAL A 403 -4.31 -25.44 -4.96
N TRP A 404 -5.05 -24.39 -5.33
CA TRP A 404 -5.82 -24.31 -6.57
C TRP A 404 -4.95 -24.51 -7.81
N ILE A 405 -3.76 -23.87 -7.87
CA ILE A 405 -2.82 -24.01 -8.98
C ILE A 405 -2.32 -25.45 -9.13
N PHE A 406 -2.07 -26.14 -8.02
CA PHE A 406 -1.57 -27.52 -8.03
C PHE A 406 -2.68 -28.59 -8.11
N THR A 407 -3.94 -28.23 -8.04
CA THR A 407 -5.08 -29.14 -8.11
C THR A 407 -6.03 -28.81 -9.26
N ALA A 408 -6.99 -27.92 -9.06
CA ALA A 408 -8.04 -27.60 -10.02
C ALA A 408 -7.48 -27.08 -11.36
N PHE A 409 -6.44 -26.25 -11.34
CA PHE A 409 -5.80 -25.76 -12.55
C PHE A 409 -5.06 -26.86 -13.32
N GLN A 410 -4.53 -27.90 -12.68
CA GLN A 410 -3.90 -29.03 -13.38
C GLN A 410 -4.91 -29.92 -14.11
N ILE A 411 -6.15 -29.98 -13.61
CA ILE A 411 -7.26 -30.74 -14.23
C ILE A 411 -7.78 -30.01 -15.49
N HIS A 412 -7.96 -28.69 -15.38
CA HIS A 412 -8.44 -27.84 -16.47
C HIS A 412 -7.52 -26.65 -16.67
N ARG A 413 -6.50 -26.82 -17.54
CA ARG A 413 -5.53 -25.75 -17.85
C ARG A 413 -6.18 -24.68 -18.74
N SER A 414 -6.77 -23.65 -18.12
CA SER A 414 -7.30 -22.49 -18.80
C SER A 414 -7.07 -21.22 -17.97
N LEU A 415 -6.95 -20.07 -18.65
CA LEU A 415 -6.83 -18.78 -17.96
C LEU A 415 -8.06 -18.49 -17.08
N TRP A 416 -9.24 -18.92 -17.51
CA TRP A 416 -10.47 -18.81 -16.74
C TRP A 416 -10.36 -19.49 -15.38
N MET A 417 -9.78 -20.69 -15.35
CA MET A 417 -9.56 -21.45 -14.09
C MET A 417 -8.61 -20.72 -13.15
N LEU A 418 -7.62 -20.00 -13.68
CA LEU A 418 -6.75 -19.14 -12.87
C LEU A 418 -7.49 -17.91 -12.33
N TYR A 419 -8.27 -17.23 -13.19
CA TYR A 419 -8.96 -16.00 -12.79
C TYR A 419 -10.06 -16.26 -11.76
N ILE A 420 -10.83 -17.34 -11.89
CA ILE A 420 -11.91 -17.67 -10.94
C ILE A 420 -11.40 -18.01 -9.53
N SER A 421 -10.15 -18.40 -9.40
CA SER A 421 -9.53 -18.60 -8.08
C SER A 421 -9.56 -17.35 -7.21
N TYR A 422 -9.51 -16.16 -7.81
CA TYR A 422 -9.53 -14.89 -7.09
C TYR A 422 -10.84 -14.66 -6.33
N PRO A 423 -12.02 -14.59 -6.98
CA PRO A 423 -13.27 -14.38 -6.27
C PRO A 423 -13.59 -15.48 -5.27
N ILE A 424 -13.29 -16.74 -5.57
CA ILE A 424 -13.51 -17.86 -4.64
C ILE A 424 -12.68 -17.66 -3.36
N THR A 425 -11.39 -17.37 -3.50
CA THR A 425 -10.53 -17.15 -2.32
C THR A 425 -10.91 -15.89 -1.55
N TRP A 426 -11.36 -14.83 -2.22
CA TRP A 426 -11.85 -13.61 -1.55
C TRP A 426 -13.11 -13.85 -0.75
N ILE A 427 -14.08 -14.62 -1.28
CA ILE A 427 -15.31 -14.98 -0.56
C ILE A 427 -14.98 -15.80 0.69
N ILE A 428 -14.17 -16.85 0.55
CA ILE A 428 -13.81 -17.72 1.67
C ILE A 428 -13.04 -16.93 2.73
N THR A 429 -12.00 -16.21 2.33
CA THR A 429 -11.16 -15.44 3.25
C THR A 429 -11.94 -14.29 3.91
N GLY A 430 -12.76 -13.59 3.14
CA GLY A 430 -13.63 -12.52 3.64
C GLY A 430 -14.65 -13.05 4.65
N GLY A 431 -15.27 -14.19 4.38
CA GLY A 431 -16.19 -14.87 5.32
C GLY A 431 -15.51 -15.25 6.63
N VAL A 432 -14.28 -15.78 6.56
CA VAL A 432 -13.50 -16.09 7.78
C VAL A 432 -13.11 -14.81 8.53
N HIS A 433 -12.75 -13.73 7.84
CA HIS A 433 -12.48 -12.43 8.50
C HIS A 433 -13.71 -11.86 9.21
N ILE A 434 -14.91 -11.97 8.60
CA ILE A 434 -16.17 -11.56 9.23
C ILE A 434 -16.39 -12.35 10.51
N LEU A 435 -16.23 -13.68 10.47
CA LEU A 435 -16.35 -14.56 11.63
C LEU A 435 -15.35 -14.17 12.73
N CYS A 436 -14.08 -13.98 12.37
CA CYS A 436 -13.03 -13.55 13.29
C CYS A 436 -13.38 -12.21 13.95
N TYR A 437 -13.88 -11.24 13.18
CA TYR A 437 -14.30 -9.95 13.72
C TYR A 437 -15.43 -10.11 14.75
N ILE A 438 -16.46 -10.89 14.44
CA ILE A 438 -17.59 -11.15 15.37
C ILE A 438 -17.08 -11.78 16.67
N LEU A 439 -16.22 -12.79 16.59
CA LEU A 439 -15.66 -13.48 17.76
C LEU A 439 -14.77 -12.56 18.61
N VAL A 440 -13.89 -11.78 17.98
CA VAL A 440 -13.02 -10.82 18.66
C VAL A 440 -13.86 -9.77 19.38
N ARG A 441 -14.87 -9.21 18.71
CA ARG A 441 -15.72 -8.18 19.30
C ARG A 441 -16.56 -8.71 20.45
N LYS A 442 -17.13 -9.92 20.32
CA LYS A 442 -17.87 -10.59 21.41
C LYS A 442 -16.99 -10.77 22.66
N LYS A 443 -15.75 -11.23 22.47
CA LYS A 443 -14.79 -11.40 23.57
C LYS A 443 -14.42 -10.07 24.23
N GLN A 444 -14.18 -8.99 23.45
CA GLN A 444 -13.88 -7.67 24.00
C GLN A 444 -15.03 -7.08 24.82
N LEU A 445 -16.27 -7.21 24.32
CA LEU A 445 -17.46 -6.76 25.03
C LEU A 445 -17.72 -7.52 26.33
N GLN A 446 -17.43 -8.83 26.35
CA GLN A 446 -17.50 -9.63 27.57
C GLN A 446 -16.47 -9.19 28.61
N MET A 447 -15.22 -8.95 28.18
CA MET A 447 -14.17 -8.45 29.10
C MET A 447 -14.47 -7.04 29.63
N ALA A 448 -15.10 -6.19 28.83
CA ALA A 448 -15.51 -4.85 29.28
C ALA A 448 -16.67 -4.87 30.30
N LYS A 449 -17.56 -5.87 30.23
CA LYS A 449 -18.65 -6.05 31.20
C LYS A 449 -18.18 -6.63 32.53
N ASN A 450 -17.05 -7.35 32.53
CA ASN A 450 -16.48 -7.98 33.71
C ASN A 450 -15.48 -7.10 34.48
N ARG A 451 -15.22 -5.89 33.97
CA ARG A 451 -14.45 -4.81 34.64
C ARG A 451 -15.38 -3.78 35.22
#